data_bdb9c639004c0544add380fd567a5bb6
#
_entry.id   bdb9c639004c0544add380fd567a5bb6
#
_cell.length_a   1.000
_cell.length_b   1.000
_cell.length_c   1.000
_cell.angle_alpha   90.00
_cell.angle_beta   90.00
_cell.angle_gamma   90.00
#
_symmetry.space_group_name_H-M   'P 1'
#
loop_
_entity.id
_entity.type
_entity.pdbx_description
1 polymer ?
#
loop_
_entity_poly.entity_id
_entity_poly.type
_entity_poly.pdbx_seq_one_letter_code
_entity_poly.pdbx_strand_id
1 'polypeptide(L)'
;GRLFFNTGRRLNNGFIRLGHSVLEFSDRDIVKHYKSLKDYTGAKTLNEKLINTVYNYKPDLLIFGHADLIKDKTLAYLKDNYKNLRTAQWFLDPLIKNGPDYNKNKLRILDKMEFTDANFITTSPDVLNFLPKKKLCLYMPNPADPSFEVLNNFENNNCSMDVFFALSHGVHRGILKKGKYDERADFVNRLVEITPNVKFDLYGINNIQPIWADSFFKSIS
;
A
#
# COMPACT_ATOMS: atom_id res chain seq x y z
N GLY A 1 -4.32 -3.19 -12.01
CA GLY A 1 -3.06 -3.76 -11.56
C GLY A 1 -2.97 -5.25 -11.79
N ARG A 2 -1.76 -5.75 -11.95
CA ARG A 2 -1.53 -7.19 -12.17
C ARG A 2 -1.93 -8.09 -11.00
N LEU A 3 -2.19 -7.52 -9.84
CA LEU A 3 -2.50 -8.27 -8.63
C LEU A 3 -3.98 -8.15 -8.30
N PHE A 4 -4.71 -9.24 -8.44
CA PHE A 4 -6.11 -9.33 -8.04
C PHE A 4 -6.31 -9.09 -6.54
N PHE A 5 -5.29 -9.34 -5.72
CA PHE A 5 -5.32 -9.32 -4.27
C PHE A 5 -4.61 -8.09 -3.68
N ASN A 6 -4.90 -6.91 -4.19
CA ASN A 6 -4.36 -5.68 -3.64
C ASN A 6 -5.36 -5.00 -2.69
N THR A 7 -4.87 -4.07 -1.88
CA THR A 7 -5.69 -3.33 -0.91
C THR A 7 -6.82 -2.54 -1.58
N GLY A 8 -6.58 -1.96 -2.75
CA GLY A 8 -7.63 -1.27 -3.50
C GLY A 8 -8.79 -2.19 -3.84
N ARG A 9 -8.52 -3.43 -4.27
CA ARG A 9 -9.55 -4.44 -4.56
C ARG A 9 -10.32 -4.85 -3.30
N ARG A 10 -9.65 -5.01 -2.15
CA ARG A 10 -10.32 -5.33 -0.89
C ARG A 10 -11.29 -4.21 -0.47
N LEU A 11 -10.85 -2.96 -0.58
CA LEU A 11 -11.73 -1.81 -0.32
C LEU A 11 -12.89 -1.75 -1.32
N ASN A 12 -12.63 -1.91 -2.61
CA ASN A 12 -13.66 -1.97 -3.66
C ASN A 12 -14.73 -3.02 -3.33
N ASN A 13 -14.31 -4.25 -3.03
CA ASN A 13 -15.23 -5.34 -2.69
C ASN A 13 -16.00 -5.06 -1.40
N GLY A 14 -15.35 -4.44 -0.40
CA GLY A 14 -16.00 -4.01 0.84
C GLY A 14 -17.13 -3.01 0.59
N PHE A 15 -16.88 -1.98 -0.20
CA PHE A 15 -17.90 -1.00 -0.58
C PHE A 15 -19.06 -1.62 -1.38
N ILE A 16 -18.77 -2.52 -2.32
CA ILE A 16 -19.82 -3.23 -3.09
C ILE A 16 -20.71 -4.05 -2.15
N ARG A 17 -20.11 -4.78 -1.18
CA ARG A 17 -20.90 -5.55 -0.18
C ARG A 17 -21.75 -4.67 0.73
N LEU A 18 -21.35 -3.43 0.94
CA LEU A 18 -22.15 -2.43 1.66
C LEU A 18 -23.24 -1.79 0.79
N GLY A 19 -23.41 -2.22 -0.46
CA GLY A 19 -24.44 -1.73 -1.36
C GLY A 19 -24.06 -0.48 -2.16
N HIS A 20 -22.78 -0.07 -2.14
CA HIS A 20 -22.33 1.08 -2.93
C HIS A 20 -22.04 0.68 -4.39
N SER A 21 -22.29 1.58 -5.31
CA SER A 21 -21.81 1.50 -6.68
C SER A 21 -20.36 1.96 -6.71
N VAL A 22 -19.44 1.11 -7.19
CA VAL A 22 -18.02 1.40 -7.16
C VAL A 22 -17.41 1.30 -8.54
N LEU A 23 -16.65 2.32 -8.92
CA LEU A 23 -15.81 2.32 -10.14
C LEU A 23 -14.34 2.28 -9.74
N GLU A 24 -13.67 1.19 -10.06
CA GLU A 24 -12.23 1.06 -9.85
C GLU A 24 -11.45 1.83 -10.93
N PHE A 25 -10.55 2.72 -10.50
CA PHE A 25 -9.71 3.53 -11.36
C PHE A 25 -8.23 3.20 -11.09
N SER A 26 -7.61 2.43 -12.00
CA SER A 26 -6.20 2.00 -11.83
C SER A 26 -5.25 3.02 -12.48
N ASP A 27 -4.66 3.87 -11.66
CA ASP A 27 -3.66 4.86 -12.07
C ASP A 27 -2.45 4.23 -12.75
N ARG A 28 -1.94 3.13 -12.19
CA ARG A 28 -0.75 2.42 -12.69
C ARG A 28 -0.98 1.76 -14.05
N ASP A 29 -2.16 1.21 -14.29
CA ASP A 29 -2.48 0.60 -15.58
C ASP A 29 -2.68 1.66 -16.65
N ILE A 30 -3.34 2.77 -16.30
CA ILE A 30 -3.52 3.89 -17.21
C ILE A 30 -2.16 4.45 -17.64
N VAL A 31 -1.28 4.80 -16.71
CA VAL A 31 0.05 5.33 -17.09
C VAL A 31 0.86 4.35 -17.90
N LYS A 32 0.79 3.05 -17.60
CA LYS A 32 1.51 2.02 -18.33
C LYS A 32 1.02 1.89 -19.77
N HIS A 33 -0.30 1.95 -19.97
CA HIS A 33 -0.93 1.78 -21.27
C HIS A 33 -0.79 3.01 -22.16
N TYR A 34 -0.81 4.22 -21.57
CA TYR A 34 -0.83 5.48 -22.34
C TYR A 34 0.51 6.22 -22.40
N LYS A 35 1.62 5.59 -22.01
CA LYS A 35 2.95 6.14 -22.26
C LYS A 35 3.17 6.33 -23.76
N SER A 36 3.65 7.51 -24.14
CA SER A 36 3.95 7.87 -25.51
C SER A 36 5.12 8.85 -25.57
N LEU A 37 5.62 9.16 -26.77
CA LEU A 37 6.64 10.18 -26.96
C LEU A 37 6.18 11.57 -26.48
N LYS A 38 4.86 11.87 -26.53
CA LYS A 38 4.28 13.14 -26.06
C LYS A 38 3.88 13.12 -24.58
N ASP A 39 3.70 11.95 -23.98
CA ASP A 39 3.39 11.75 -22.57
C ASP A 39 4.22 10.60 -22.00
N TYR A 40 5.52 10.87 -21.86
CA TYR A 40 6.52 9.87 -21.48
C TYR A 40 6.19 9.16 -20.17
N THR A 41 5.58 9.86 -19.23
CA THR A 41 5.17 9.31 -17.93
C THR A 41 3.77 8.70 -17.94
N GLY A 42 2.93 9.02 -18.93
CA GLY A 42 1.50 8.71 -18.94
C GLY A 42 0.67 9.56 -17.94
N ALA A 43 1.33 10.50 -17.25
CA ALA A 43 0.69 11.27 -16.20
C ALA A 43 -0.30 12.30 -16.73
N LYS A 44 -0.05 12.88 -17.92
CA LYS A 44 -0.99 13.82 -18.55
C LYS A 44 -2.31 13.12 -18.84
N THR A 45 -2.26 12.00 -19.53
CA THR A 45 -3.43 11.20 -19.88
C THR A 45 -4.15 10.64 -18.65
N LEU A 46 -3.40 10.24 -17.61
CA LEU A 46 -4.00 9.82 -16.32
C LEU A 46 -4.88 10.92 -15.73
N ASN A 47 -4.36 12.16 -15.66
CA ASN A 47 -5.07 13.27 -15.04
C ASN A 47 -6.30 13.69 -15.86
N GLU A 48 -6.20 13.71 -17.19
CA GLU A 48 -7.33 13.97 -18.09
C GLU A 48 -8.41 12.89 -17.94
N LYS A 49 -8.02 11.61 -17.88
CA LYS A 49 -8.95 10.50 -17.67
C LYS A 49 -9.63 10.56 -16.31
N LEU A 50 -8.92 10.96 -15.25
CA LEU A 50 -9.53 11.12 -13.93
C LEU A 50 -10.65 12.18 -13.96
N ILE A 51 -10.39 13.35 -14.56
CA ILE A 51 -11.40 14.41 -14.71
C ILE A 51 -12.61 13.90 -15.50
N ASN A 52 -12.37 13.25 -16.64
CA ASN A 52 -13.45 12.71 -17.48
C ASN A 52 -14.24 11.61 -16.75
N THR A 53 -13.59 10.78 -15.96
CA THR A 53 -14.25 9.76 -15.17
C THR A 53 -15.15 10.38 -14.11
N VAL A 54 -14.66 11.38 -13.37
CA VAL A 54 -15.47 12.10 -12.38
C VAL A 54 -16.67 12.81 -13.06
N TYR A 55 -16.45 13.44 -14.20
CA TYR A 55 -17.52 14.09 -14.97
C TYR A 55 -18.63 13.13 -15.39
N ASN A 56 -18.27 11.94 -15.91
CA ASN A 56 -19.23 10.98 -16.43
C ASN A 56 -19.88 10.13 -15.33
N TYR A 57 -19.11 9.68 -14.35
CA TYR A 57 -19.58 8.79 -13.29
C TYR A 57 -20.29 9.56 -12.15
N LYS A 58 -19.91 10.83 -11.92
CA LYS A 58 -20.43 11.71 -10.86
C LYS A 58 -20.40 11.05 -9.49
N PRO A 59 -19.23 10.59 -9.00
CA PRO A 59 -19.15 9.93 -7.71
C PRO A 59 -19.44 10.89 -6.57
N ASP A 60 -20.04 10.39 -5.49
CA ASP A 60 -20.16 11.11 -4.23
C ASP A 60 -18.84 11.15 -3.47
N LEU A 61 -18.02 10.09 -3.64
CA LEU A 61 -16.74 9.92 -2.95
C LEU A 61 -15.64 9.44 -3.91
N LEU A 62 -14.52 10.12 -3.87
CA LEU A 62 -13.28 9.72 -4.55
C LEU A 62 -12.23 9.34 -3.52
N ILE A 63 -11.80 8.08 -3.52
CA ILE A 63 -10.77 7.58 -2.60
C ILE A 63 -9.49 7.29 -3.37
N PHE A 64 -8.37 7.87 -2.94
CA PHE A 64 -7.07 7.56 -3.52
C PHE A 64 -6.23 6.70 -2.58
N GLY A 65 -5.45 5.78 -3.18
CA GLY A 65 -4.27 5.20 -2.54
C GLY A 65 -3.04 6.10 -2.72
N HIS A 66 -1.93 5.50 -3.13
CA HIS A 66 -0.72 6.24 -3.50
C HIS A 66 -0.90 6.94 -4.85
N ALA A 67 -1.44 8.12 -4.84
CA ALA A 67 -1.77 8.91 -6.02
C ALA A 67 -0.59 9.76 -6.51
N ASP A 68 0.62 9.21 -6.55
CA ASP A 68 1.87 9.92 -6.84
C ASP A 68 1.88 10.67 -8.18
N LEU A 69 1.10 10.22 -9.17
CA LEU A 69 1.04 10.81 -10.51
C LEU A 69 -0.20 11.67 -10.74
N ILE A 70 -1.09 11.76 -9.75
CA ILE A 70 -2.23 12.68 -9.80
C ILE A 70 -1.73 14.05 -9.35
N LYS A 71 -1.85 15.03 -10.23
CA LYS A 71 -1.34 16.39 -10.02
C LYS A 71 -2.27 17.19 -9.11
N ASP A 72 -1.69 18.06 -8.30
CA ASP A 72 -2.43 18.93 -7.37
C ASP A 72 -3.44 19.81 -8.12
N LYS A 73 -3.05 20.35 -9.29
CA LYS A 73 -3.95 21.12 -10.16
C LYS A 73 -5.20 20.32 -10.58
N THR A 74 -5.08 19.00 -10.75
CA THR A 74 -6.21 18.13 -11.08
C THR A 74 -7.15 17.99 -9.87
N LEU A 75 -6.58 17.81 -8.68
CA LEU A 75 -7.35 17.72 -7.44
C LEU A 75 -8.04 19.05 -7.09
N ALA A 76 -7.32 20.17 -7.25
CA ALA A 76 -7.88 21.51 -7.11
C ALA A 76 -9.06 21.73 -8.08
N TYR A 77 -8.88 21.40 -9.36
CA TYR A 77 -9.91 21.48 -10.36
C TYR A 77 -11.17 20.68 -9.97
N LEU A 78 -10.98 19.42 -9.52
CA LEU A 78 -12.10 18.58 -9.09
C LEU A 78 -12.82 19.19 -7.88
N LYS A 79 -12.10 19.71 -6.90
CA LYS A 79 -12.66 20.35 -5.70
C LYS A 79 -13.44 21.61 -6.05
N ASP A 80 -12.97 22.39 -7.00
CA ASP A 80 -13.60 23.66 -7.41
C ASP A 80 -14.84 23.44 -8.24
N ASN A 81 -14.87 22.43 -9.10
CA ASN A 81 -15.97 22.20 -10.05
C ASN A 81 -17.01 21.19 -9.57
N TYR A 82 -16.68 20.36 -8.56
CA TYR A 82 -17.59 19.32 -8.04
C TYR A 82 -17.78 19.48 -6.52
N LYS A 83 -18.58 20.47 -6.12
CA LYS A 83 -18.75 20.86 -4.70
C LYS A 83 -19.33 19.76 -3.79
N ASN A 84 -20.07 18.81 -4.36
CA ASN A 84 -20.63 17.68 -3.61
C ASN A 84 -19.68 16.47 -3.54
N LEU A 85 -18.61 16.47 -4.34
CA LEU A 85 -17.62 15.40 -4.32
C LEU A 85 -16.83 15.45 -3.02
N ARG A 86 -16.88 14.36 -2.25
CA ARG A 86 -16.00 14.15 -1.10
C ARG A 86 -14.75 13.41 -1.53
N THR A 87 -13.66 13.71 -0.86
CA THR A 87 -12.36 13.13 -1.19
C THR A 87 -11.71 12.52 0.03
N ALA A 88 -11.13 11.33 -0.13
CA ALA A 88 -10.39 10.67 0.92
C ALA A 88 -9.11 10.05 0.37
N GLN A 89 -8.11 9.89 1.22
CA GLN A 89 -6.95 9.04 0.93
C GLN A 89 -6.80 7.96 2.00
N TRP A 90 -6.25 6.83 1.59
CA TRP A 90 -5.79 5.80 2.50
C TRP A 90 -4.29 5.56 2.28
N PHE A 91 -3.57 5.36 3.37
CA PHE A 91 -2.11 5.26 3.36
C PHE A 91 -1.65 4.13 4.26
N LEU A 92 -0.98 3.14 3.66
CA LEU A 92 -0.64 1.88 4.32
C LEU A 92 0.82 1.78 4.74
N ASP A 93 1.70 2.62 4.19
CA ASP A 93 3.11 2.56 4.53
C ASP A 93 3.35 3.11 5.94
N PRO A 94 4.32 2.55 6.69
CA PRO A 94 4.62 3.02 8.03
C PRO A 94 5.03 4.49 8.08
N LEU A 95 4.51 5.21 9.07
CA LEU A 95 4.82 6.62 9.36
C LEU A 95 5.60 6.78 10.67
N ILE A 96 6.32 5.74 11.08
CA ILE A 96 7.13 5.73 12.31
C ILE A 96 8.42 6.51 12.08
N LYS A 97 8.71 7.45 12.97
CA LYS A 97 9.97 8.22 12.96
C LYS A 97 11.16 7.25 13.01
N ASN A 98 12.17 7.51 12.19
CA ASN A 98 13.35 6.67 11.98
C ASN A 98 13.08 5.32 11.28
N GLY A 99 11.85 5.02 10.93
CA GLY A 99 11.52 3.86 10.11
C GLY A 99 11.95 4.00 8.64
N PRO A 100 11.98 2.90 7.89
CA PRO A 100 12.33 2.94 6.47
C PRO A 100 11.37 3.84 5.69
N ASP A 101 11.94 4.64 4.79
CA ASP A 101 11.19 5.57 3.94
C ASP A 101 10.32 6.62 4.67
N TYR A 102 10.53 6.86 5.99
CA TYR A 102 9.72 7.78 6.78
C TYR A 102 9.51 9.14 6.12
N ASN A 103 10.60 9.81 5.73
CA ASN A 103 10.51 11.14 5.14
C ASN A 103 9.73 11.14 3.82
N LYS A 104 9.92 10.12 3.01
CA LYS A 104 9.20 9.94 1.74
C LYS A 104 7.71 9.69 1.97
N ASN A 105 7.38 8.80 2.91
CA ASN A 105 6.01 8.47 3.26
C ASN A 105 5.27 9.65 3.88
N LYS A 106 5.95 10.41 4.76
CA LYS A 106 5.44 11.66 5.33
C LYS A 106 5.11 12.69 4.24
N LEU A 107 6.02 12.90 3.28
CA LEU A 107 5.78 13.84 2.18
C LEU A 107 4.60 13.39 1.32
N ARG A 108 4.50 12.12 0.98
CA ARG A 108 3.40 11.56 0.20
C ARG A 108 2.03 11.81 0.80
N ILE A 109 1.88 11.55 2.10
CA ILE A 109 0.58 11.75 2.74
C ILE A 109 0.24 13.23 2.83
N LEU A 110 1.21 14.08 3.18
CA LEU A 110 0.99 15.52 3.32
C LEU A 110 0.68 16.19 1.99
N ASP A 111 1.31 15.75 0.89
CA ASP A 111 1.14 16.30 -0.46
C ASP A 111 -0.34 16.27 -0.91
N LYS A 112 -1.08 15.22 -0.59
CA LYS A 112 -2.49 15.09 -0.98
C LYS A 112 -3.48 15.58 0.08
N MET A 113 -3.01 15.81 1.31
CA MET A 113 -3.87 16.12 2.45
C MET A 113 -4.61 17.46 2.31
N GLU A 114 -4.07 18.40 1.54
CA GLU A 114 -4.74 19.66 1.25
C GLU A 114 -6.05 19.45 0.47
N PHE A 115 -6.07 18.45 -0.40
CA PHE A 115 -7.16 18.16 -1.30
C PHE A 115 -8.13 17.08 -0.78
N THR A 116 -7.89 16.55 0.42
CA THR A 116 -8.73 15.50 1.00
C THR A 116 -9.56 16.02 2.17
N ASP A 117 -10.79 15.50 2.27
CA ASP A 117 -11.68 15.73 3.40
C ASP A 117 -11.36 14.78 4.57
N ALA A 118 -10.94 13.54 4.26
CA ALA A 118 -10.54 12.55 5.25
C ALA A 118 -9.28 11.78 4.84
N ASN A 119 -8.51 11.35 5.83
CA ASN A 119 -7.27 10.60 5.63
C ASN A 119 -7.27 9.37 6.54
N PHE A 120 -7.15 8.19 5.92
CA PHE A 120 -7.11 6.91 6.62
C PHE A 120 -5.70 6.35 6.59
N ILE A 121 -5.13 6.08 7.77
CA ILE A 121 -3.73 5.67 7.90
C ILE A 121 -3.59 4.48 8.83
N THR A 122 -2.61 3.62 8.56
CA THR A 122 -2.35 2.42 9.38
C THR A 122 -1.48 2.68 10.60
N THR A 123 -0.87 3.85 10.69
CA THR A 123 -0.17 4.31 11.91
C THR A 123 -1.13 5.16 12.72
N SER A 124 -1.24 4.94 14.04
CA SER A 124 -2.14 5.74 14.88
C SER A 124 -1.87 7.25 14.69
N PRO A 125 -2.90 8.06 14.37
CA PRO A 125 -2.73 9.51 14.21
C PRO A 125 -2.16 10.19 15.45
N ASP A 126 -2.45 9.69 16.65
CA ASP A 126 -2.07 10.30 17.93
C ASP A 126 -0.56 10.33 18.16
N VAL A 127 0.19 9.42 17.50
CA VAL A 127 1.66 9.40 17.59
C VAL A 127 2.36 10.22 16.50
N LEU A 128 1.59 10.87 15.63
CA LEU A 128 2.10 11.59 14.46
C LEU A 128 2.05 13.10 14.63
N ASN A 129 3.11 13.68 15.20
CA ASN A 129 3.20 15.12 15.50
C ASN A 129 3.18 16.04 14.27
N PHE A 130 3.31 15.50 13.06
CA PHE A 130 3.36 16.27 11.82
C PHE A 130 2.00 16.45 11.15
N LEU A 131 0.96 15.79 11.62
CA LEU A 131 -0.37 15.88 11.03
C LEU A 131 -1.01 17.24 11.32
N PRO A 132 -1.61 17.90 10.32
CA PRO A 132 -2.31 19.17 10.54
C PRO A 132 -3.54 18.96 11.43
N LYS A 133 -3.66 19.68 12.53
CA LYS A 133 -4.77 19.57 13.51
C LYS A 133 -6.16 19.77 12.91
N LYS A 134 -6.26 20.52 11.80
CA LYS A 134 -7.54 20.80 11.12
C LYS A 134 -7.98 19.72 10.12
N LYS A 135 -7.14 18.70 9.89
CA LYS A 135 -7.44 17.63 8.93
C LYS A 135 -7.92 16.38 9.65
N LEU A 136 -9.01 15.82 9.17
CA LEU A 136 -9.52 14.55 9.68
C LEU A 136 -8.56 13.43 9.30
N CYS A 137 -7.92 12.84 10.30
CA CYS A 137 -7.05 11.68 10.17
C CYS A 137 -7.54 10.57 11.10
N LEU A 138 -7.82 9.41 10.53
CA LEU A 138 -8.37 8.26 11.24
C LEU A 138 -7.48 7.05 11.06
N TYR A 139 -7.38 6.24 12.10
CA TYR A 139 -6.74 4.93 12.01
C TYR A 139 -7.59 4.00 11.16
N MET A 140 -6.96 3.30 10.23
CA MET A 140 -7.57 2.24 9.43
C MET A 140 -6.58 1.09 9.29
N PRO A 141 -6.87 -0.09 9.83
CA PRO A 141 -6.02 -1.27 9.64
C PRO A 141 -5.99 -1.70 8.17
N ASN A 142 -5.05 -2.58 7.82
CA ASN A 142 -5.06 -3.21 6.51
C ASN A 142 -6.36 -4.00 6.32
N PRO A 143 -7.12 -3.75 5.25
CA PRO A 143 -8.36 -4.47 5.02
C PRO A 143 -8.09 -5.94 4.68
N ALA A 144 -8.92 -6.82 5.21
CA ALA A 144 -9.09 -8.19 4.76
C ALA A 144 -10.34 -8.32 3.88
N ASP A 145 -10.41 -9.35 3.07
CA ASP A 145 -11.53 -9.61 2.19
C ASP A 145 -11.90 -11.11 2.22
N PRO A 146 -13.08 -11.48 2.72
CA PRO A 146 -13.49 -12.86 2.84
C PRO A 146 -13.63 -13.61 1.49
N SER A 147 -13.57 -12.92 0.36
CA SER A 147 -13.49 -13.58 -0.95
C SER A 147 -12.06 -14.01 -1.34
N PHE A 148 -11.04 -13.55 -0.62
CA PHE A 148 -9.64 -13.88 -0.84
C PHE A 148 -9.04 -14.67 0.31
N GLU A 149 -9.28 -14.23 1.53
CA GLU A 149 -8.77 -14.82 2.76
C GLU A 149 -9.72 -15.93 3.24
N VAL A 150 -9.66 -17.08 2.56
CA VAL A 150 -10.63 -18.19 2.73
C VAL A 150 -10.04 -19.46 3.37
N LEU A 151 -8.74 -19.47 3.68
CA LEU A 151 -8.07 -20.71 4.08
C LEU A 151 -8.43 -21.18 5.49
N ASN A 152 -8.87 -20.28 6.38
CA ASN A 152 -9.27 -20.60 7.77
C ASN A 152 -8.25 -21.47 8.52
N ASN A 153 -6.96 -21.30 8.27
CA ASN A 153 -5.91 -22.13 8.86
C ASN A 153 -5.89 -22.13 10.39
N PHE A 154 -6.47 -21.10 11.01
CA PHE A 154 -6.64 -21.03 12.47
C PHE A 154 -7.55 -22.14 13.05
N GLU A 155 -8.38 -22.78 12.23
CA GLU A 155 -9.22 -23.92 12.61
C GLU A 155 -8.50 -25.26 12.46
N ASN A 156 -7.31 -25.27 11.83
CA ASN A 156 -6.55 -26.48 11.57
C ASN A 156 -5.63 -26.81 12.75
N ASN A 157 -5.97 -27.86 13.47
CA ASN A 157 -5.18 -28.35 14.62
C ASN A 157 -3.96 -29.20 14.22
N ASN A 158 -3.82 -29.56 12.94
CA ASN A 158 -2.74 -30.42 12.42
C ASN A 158 -1.81 -29.67 11.48
N CYS A 159 -1.34 -28.50 11.88
CA CYS A 159 -0.33 -27.77 11.12
C CYS A 159 1.03 -28.48 11.18
N SER A 160 1.68 -28.65 10.04
CA SER A 160 3.03 -29.24 9.96
C SER A 160 4.11 -28.32 10.53
N MET A 161 3.84 -27.00 10.56
CA MET A 161 4.70 -25.94 11.08
C MET A 161 3.90 -25.04 12.03
N ASP A 162 4.59 -24.50 13.03
CA ASP A 162 3.97 -23.62 14.02
C ASP A 162 3.91 -22.17 13.52
N VAL A 163 4.93 -21.74 12.79
CA VAL A 163 5.06 -20.37 12.28
C VAL A 163 5.41 -20.38 10.81
N PHE A 164 4.66 -19.64 10.03
CA PHE A 164 4.97 -19.31 8.64
C PHE A 164 5.38 -17.85 8.51
N PHE A 165 6.51 -17.59 7.86
CA PHE A 165 7.00 -16.23 7.62
C PHE A 165 7.46 -16.05 6.18
N ALA A 166 6.75 -15.22 5.42
CA ALA A 166 7.13 -14.85 4.07
C ALA A 166 7.80 -13.48 4.06
N LEU A 167 9.06 -13.44 3.62
CA LEU A 167 9.90 -12.24 3.70
C LEU A 167 10.45 -11.86 2.34
N SER A 168 10.24 -10.59 1.98
CA SER A 168 11.11 -9.90 1.03
C SER A 168 12.08 -9.07 1.85
N HIS A 169 13.34 -9.48 1.96
CA HIS A 169 14.34 -8.81 2.79
C HIS A 169 14.72 -7.39 2.33
N GLY A 170 14.04 -6.85 1.32
CA GLY A 170 14.13 -5.45 0.90
C GLY A 170 15.46 -5.04 0.25
N VAL A 171 16.48 -5.87 0.29
CA VAL A 171 17.85 -5.53 -0.16
C VAL A 171 17.95 -5.45 -1.68
N HIS A 172 17.12 -6.18 -2.42
CA HIS A 172 17.11 -6.18 -3.87
C HIS A 172 15.79 -5.68 -4.44
N ARG A 173 15.79 -4.48 -4.97
CA ARG A 173 14.66 -3.92 -5.75
C ARG A 173 14.97 -3.89 -7.26
N GLY A 174 15.79 -4.82 -7.75
CA GLY A 174 16.20 -4.92 -9.15
C GLY A 174 17.71 -4.77 -9.34
N ILE A 175 18.19 -5.02 -10.56
CA ILE A 175 19.60 -5.09 -10.94
C ILE A 175 20.38 -3.82 -10.60
N LEU A 176 19.73 -2.64 -10.61
CA LEU A 176 20.38 -1.34 -10.46
C LEU A 176 20.08 -0.60 -9.14
N LYS A 177 19.24 -1.14 -8.25
CA LYS A 177 18.87 -0.48 -6.99
C LYS A 177 19.04 -1.45 -5.82
N LYS A 178 20.05 -1.22 -5.01
CA LYS A 178 20.11 -1.85 -3.67
C LYS A 178 18.95 -1.34 -2.83
N GLY A 179 18.11 -2.24 -2.31
CA GLY A 179 17.16 -1.93 -1.26
C GLY A 179 17.89 -1.63 0.04
N LYS A 180 17.21 -1.02 0.99
CA LYS A 180 17.73 -0.85 2.34
C LYS A 180 17.50 -2.13 3.12
N TYR A 181 18.49 -2.51 3.91
CA TYR A 181 18.35 -3.52 4.95
C TYR A 181 17.35 -3.00 6.01
N ASP A 182 16.40 -3.82 6.40
CA ASP A 182 15.27 -3.40 7.24
C ASP A 182 15.11 -4.24 8.52
N GLU A 183 16.18 -4.92 8.92
CA GLU A 183 16.28 -5.69 10.18
C GLU A 183 15.27 -6.86 10.33
N ARG A 184 14.43 -7.13 9.32
CA ARG A 184 13.46 -8.23 9.39
C ARG A 184 14.13 -9.60 9.49
N ALA A 185 15.26 -9.76 8.83
CA ALA A 185 16.04 -10.98 8.90
C ALA A 185 16.59 -11.21 10.30
N ASP A 186 17.17 -10.17 10.94
CA ASP A 186 17.67 -10.25 12.31
C ASP A 186 16.57 -10.54 13.32
N PHE A 187 15.40 -9.93 13.11
CA PHE A 187 14.23 -10.21 13.94
C PHE A 187 13.86 -11.69 13.89
N VAL A 188 13.80 -12.29 12.69
CA VAL A 188 13.42 -13.69 12.52
C VAL A 188 14.51 -14.60 13.10
N ASN A 189 15.82 -14.33 12.86
CA ASN A 189 16.90 -15.08 13.47
C ASN A 189 16.79 -15.10 15.00
N ARG A 190 16.64 -13.91 15.60
CA ARG A 190 16.48 -13.80 17.05
C ARG A 190 15.27 -14.57 17.56
N LEU A 191 14.15 -14.52 16.81
CA LEU A 191 12.95 -15.26 17.18
C LEU A 191 13.20 -16.77 17.19
N VAL A 192 13.85 -17.31 16.15
CA VAL A 192 14.24 -18.74 16.08
C VAL A 192 15.15 -19.13 17.22
N GLU A 193 16.16 -18.30 17.54
CA GLU A 193 17.10 -18.56 18.64
C GLU A 193 16.43 -18.67 20.01
N ILE A 194 15.47 -17.79 20.29
CA ILE A 194 14.78 -17.77 21.61
C ILE A 194 13.62 -18.75 21.71
N THR A 195 13.21 -19.37 20.59
CA THR A 195 12.11 -20.34 20.55
C THR A 195 12.51 -21.65 19.86
N PRO A 196 13.49 -22.41 20.40
CA PRO A 196 14.08 -23.56 19.71
C PRO A 196 13.11 -24.72 19.49
N ASN A 197 11.99 -24.76 20.22
CA ASN A 197 10.96 -25.80 20.10
C ASN A 197 9.85 -25.45 19.08
N VAL A 198 9.90 -24.28 18.46
CA VAL A 198 8.93 -23.82 17.47
C VAL A 198 9.43 -24.13 16.06
N LYS A 199 8.58 -24.75 15.25
CA LYS A 199 8.89 -25.07 13.85
C LYS A 199 8.54 -23.91 12.95
N PHE A 200 9.55 -23.36 12.29
CA PHE A 200 9.39 -22.24 11.35
C PHE A 200 9.42 -22.71 9.90
N ASP A 201 8.54 -22.15 9.08
CA ASP A 201 8.58 -22.26 7.63
C ASP A 201 8.84 -20.86 7.04
N LEU A 202 10.01 -20.67 6.43
CA LEU A 202 10.51 -19.37 6.02
C LEU A 202 10.64 -19.27 4.50
N TYR A 203 9.91 -18.33 3.90
CA TYR A 203 9.94 -18.06 2.48
C TYR A 203 10.60 -16.72 2.16
N GLY A 204 11.62 -16.75 1.30
CA GLY A 204 12.32 -15.56 0.80
C GLY A 204 12.31 -15.48 -0.72
N ILE A 205 12.51 -14.28 -1.28
CA ILE A 205 12.68 -14.08 -2.71
C ILE A 205 14.13 -14.36 -3.09
N ASN A 206 14.35 -15.45 -3.86
CA ASN A 206 15.67 -15.97 -4.23
C ASN A 206 16.33 -15.29 -5.45
N ASN A 207 15.80 -14.23 -6.01
CA ASN A 207 16.40 -13.61 -7.19
C ASN A 207 17.53 -12.66 -6.80
N ILE A 208 18.78 -13.10 -7.06
CA ILE A 208 20.02 -12.34 -6.84
C ILE A 208 20.22 -12.02 -5.34
N GLN A 209 20.48 -13.03 -4.58
CA GLN A 209 20.75 -12.89 -3.13
C GLN A 209 22.19 -12.40 -2.89
N PRO A 210 22.40 -11.46 -1.98
CA PRO A 210 23.75 -11.21 -1.45
C PRO A 210 24.21 -12.40 -0.62
N ILE A 211 25.53 -12.58 -0.52
CA ILE A 211 26.18 -13.70 0.18
C ILE A 211 25.65 -13.91 1.61
N TRP A 212 25.27 -12.84 2.31
CA TRP A 212 24.71 -12.91 3.66
C TRP A 212 23.28 -13.51 3.70
N ALA A 213 22.49 -13.36 2.64
CA ALA A 213 21.16 -13.96 2.60
C ALA A 213 21.24 -15.48 2.47
N ASP A 214 22.27 -16.02 1.75
CA ASP A 214 22.51 -17.45 1.68
C ASP A 214 22.92 -18.04 3.02
N SER A 215 23.72 -17.31 3.81
CA SER A 215 24.08 -17.72 5.16
C SER A 215 22.89 -17.64 6.13
N PHE A 216 21.99 -16.67 5.97
CA PHE A 216 20.76 -16.56 6.72
C PHE A 216 19.86 -17.79 6.50
N PHE A 217 19.53 -18.10 5.25
CA PHE A 217 18.67 -19.25 4.96
C PHE A 217 19.30 -20.61 5.30
N LYS A 218 20.63 -20.71 5.27
CA LYS A 218 21.37 -21.92 5.71
C LYS A 218 21.43 -22.09 7.23
N SER A 219 21.33 -20.99 8.00
CA SER A 219 21.36 -21.04 9.46
C SER A 219 20.02 -21.44 10.09
N ILE A 220 18.94 -21.43 9.31
CA ILE A 220 17.57 -21.72 9.76
C ILE A 220 17.03 -23.04 9.17
N SER A 221 17.74 -23.68 8.28
CA SER A 221 17.45 -25.02 7.74
C SER A 221 18.11 -26.09 8.58
#